data_efdf1a4da66cad5027eb8fa336b368bb
#
_entry.id   efdf1a4da66cad5027eb8fa336b368bb
#
_cell.length_a   1.000
_cell.length_b   1.000
_cell.length_c   1.000
_cell.angle_alpha   90.00
_cell.angle_beta   90.00
_cell.angle_gamma   90.00
#
_symmetry.space_group_name_H-M   'P 1'
#
loop_
_entity.id
_entity.type
_entity.pdbx_description
1 polymer ?
#
loop_
_entity_poly.entity_id
_entity_poly.type
_entity_poly.pdbx_seq_one_letter_code
_entity_poly.pdbx_strand_id
1 'polypeptide(L)' 'MKLLDELQSRFEIKNDRQLAAKLDVSTPVLSRIRNSKCGVSADMIIRIHEVFGLPIAEIKGLCQ' A
#
# COMPACT_ATOMS: atom_id res chain seq x y z
N MET A 1 -1.42 -3.43 9.85
CA MET A 1 -0.87 -2.26 9.14
C MET A 1 -2.01 -1.40 8.62
N LYS A 2 -1.97 -0.13 8.96
CA LYS A 2 -3.05 0.78 8.57
C LYS A 2 -2.94 1.29 7.13
N LEU A 3 -1.75 1.25 6.55
CA LEU A 3 -1.52 1.82 5.23
C LEU A 3 -2.44 1.24 4.16
N LEU A 4 -2.47 -0.08 4.03
CA LEU A 4 -3.27 -0.71 2.99
C LEU A 4 -4.76 -0.51 3.22
N ASP A 5 -5.20 -0.57 4.48
CA ASP A 5 -6.60 -0.33 4.80
C ASP A 5 -6.99 1.11 4.49
N GLU A 6 -6.11 2.07 4.78
CA GLU A 6 -6.35 3.47 4.48
C GLU A 6 -6.46 3.71 2.98
N LEU A 7 -5.58 3.08 2.20
CA LEU A 7 -5.64 3.20 0.75
C LEU A 7 -6.94 2.65 0.20
N GLN A 8 -7.38 1.49 0.70
CA GLN A 8 -8.63 0.90 0.26
C GLN A 8 -9.82 1.78 0.58
N SER A 9 -9.85 2.35 1.79
CA SER A 9 -10.93 3.23 2.20
C SER A 9 -10.91 4.55 1.43
N ARG A 10 -9.75 5.17 1.32
CA ARG A 10 -9.63 6.50 0.73
C ARG A 10 -9.90 6.50 -0.78
N PHE A 11 -9.52 5.45 -1.47
CA PHE A 11 -9.66 5.36 -2.93
C PHE A 11 -10.74 4.37 -3.35
N GLU A 12 -11.58 3.93 -2.42
CA GLU A 12 -12.72 3.04 -2.70
C GLU A 12 -12.31 1.74 -3.38
N ILE A 13 -11.18 1.18 -2.95
CA ILE A 13 -10.69 -0.09 -3.45
C ILE A 13 -11.35 -1.23 -2.67
N LYS A 14 -12.08 -2.10 -3.35
CA LYS A 14 -12.94 -3.08 -2.68
C LYS A 14 -12.19 -4.25 -2.06
N ASN A 15 -11.05 -4.64 -2.63
CA ASN A 15 -10.33 -5.81 -2.14
C ASN A 15 -8.85 -5.72 -2.48
N ASP A 16 -8.08 -6.67 -1.95
CA ASP A 16 -6.63 -6.69 -2.15
C ASP A 16 -6.25 -6.94 -3.61
N ARG A 17 -7.08 -7.68 -4.34
CA ARG A 17 -6.82 -7.93 -5.75
C ARG A 17 -6.80 -6.64 -6.56
N GLN A 18 -7.77 -5.76 -6.30
CA GLN A 18 -7.81 -4.47 -6.97
C GLN A 18 -6.66 -3.58 -6.53
N LEU A 19 -6.33 -3.60 -5.25
CA LEU A 19 -5.21 -2.83 -4.74
C LEU A 19 -3.89 -3.29 -5.36
N ALA A 20 -3.68 -4.59 -5.45
CA ALA A 20 -2.48 -5.15 -6.08
C ALA A 20 -2.39 -4.73 -7.55
N ALA A 21 -3.50 -4.76 -8.26
CA ALA A 21 -3.54 -4.33 -9.67
C ALA A 21 -3.14 -2.87 -9.79
N LYS A 22 -3.62 -2.01 -8.90
CA LYS A 22 -3.28 -0.60 -8.93
C LYS A 22 -1.81 -0.36 -8.64
N LEU A 23 -1.21 -1.17 -7.77
CA LEU A 23 0.19 -1.06 -7.42
C LEU A 23 1.11 -1.86 -8.35
N ASP A 24 0.53 -2.54 -9.32
CA ASP A 24 1.27 -3.36 -10.28
C ASP A 24 2.12 -4.44 -9.59
N VAL A 25 1.52 -5.08 -8.60
CA VAL A 25 2.15 -6.21 -7.89
C VAL A 25 1.17 -7.37 -7.84
N SER A 26 1.67 -8.57 -7.51
CA SER A 26 0.80 -9.73 -7.37
C SER A 26 0.08 -9.70 -6.03
N THR A 27 -1.06 -10.40 -5.97
CA THR A 27 -1.83 -10.50 -4.72
C THR A 27 -1.01 -11.15 -3.59
N PRO A 28 -0.24 -12.23 -3.85
CA PRO A 28 0.61 -12.78 -2.79
C PRO A 28 1.65 -11.79 -2.25
N VAL A 29 2.20 -10.93 -3.10
CA VAL A 29 3.13 -9.88 -2.65
C VAL A 29 2.43 -8.92 -1.72
N LEU A 30 1.23 -8.49 -2.08
CA LEU A 30 0.46 -7.58 -1.24
C LEU A 30 0.11 -8.21 0.11
N SER A 31 -0.28 -9.49 0.09
CA SER A 31 -0.57 -10.23 1.31
C SER A 31 0.65 -10.29 2.24
N ARG A 32 1.83 -10.51 1.65
CA ARG A 32 3.07 -10.52 2.41
C ARG A 32 3.33 -9.17 3.06
N ILE A 33 3.11 -8.09 2.33
CA ILE A 33 3.29 -6.73 2.86
C ILE A 33 2.32 -6.49 4.01
N ARG A 34 1.06 -6.88 3.85
CA ARG A 34 0.04 -6.69 4.88
C ARG A 34 0.39 -7.43 6.17
N ASN A 35 0.99 -8.60 6.05
CA ASN A 35 1.35 -9.42 7.21
C ASN A 35 2.76 -9.19 7.71
N SER A 36 3.53 -8.31 7.04
CA SER A 36 4.91 -8.07 7.41
C SER A 36 5.02 -7.21 8.67
N LYS A 37 5.92 -7.61 9.55
CA LYS A 37 6.24 -6.81 10.72
C LYS A 37 7.30 -5.77 10.43
N CYS A 38 7.99 -5.92 9.30
CA CYS A 38 9.08 -5.02 8.91
C CYS A 38 8.61 -3.78 8.16
N GLY A 39 7.32 -3.71 7.86
CA GLY A 39 6.78 -2.57 7.15
C GLY A 39 6.98 -2.67 5.64
N VAL A 40 6.76 -1.55 4.98
CA VAL A 40 6.78 -1.46 3.52
C VAL A 40 8.16 -1.04 3.06
N SER A 41 8.65 -1.69 1.98
CA SER A 41 9.95 -1.33 1.41
C SER A 41 9.93 0.07 0.80
N ALA A 42 11.13 0.66 0.63
CA ALA A 42 11.25 1.98 0.02
C ALA A 42 10.66 1.99 -1.40
N ASP A 43 10.89 0.93 -2.17
CA ASP A 43 10.34 0.82 -3.53
C ASP A 43 8.82 0.87 -3.52
N MET A 44 8.18 0.21 -2.57
CA MET A 44 6.73 0.21 -2.46
C MET A 44 6.22 1.58 -2.04
N ILE A 45 6.92 2.26 -1.14
CA ILE A 45 6.55 3.62 -0.72
C ILE A 45 6.56 4.56 -1.93
N ILE A 46 7.60 4.49 -2.75
CA ILE A 46 7.70 5.31 -3.95
C ILE A 46 6.57 4.98 -4.92
N ARG A 47 6.26 3.70 -5.08
CA ARG A 47 5.18 3.27 -5.98
C ARG A 47 3.83 3.80 -5.52
N ILE A 48 3.54 3.71 -4.22
CA ILE A 48 2.31 4.24 -3.67
C ILE A 48 2.23 5.75 -3.89
N HIS A 49 3.34 6.45 -3.66
CA HIS A 49 3.41 7.88 -3.90
C HIS A 49 3.07 8.22 -5.36
N GLU A 50 3.63 7.48 -6.30
CA GLU A 50 3.40 7.74 -7.72
C GLU A 50 1.99 7.38 -8.16
N VAL A 51 1.46 6.26 -7.68
CA VAL A 51 0.15 5.76 -8.10
C VAL A 51 -0.99 6.57 -7.47
N PHE A 52 -0.88 6.88 -6.19
CA PHE A 52 -1.95 7.52 -5.44
C PHE A 52 -1.72 9.01 -5.18
N GLY A 53 -0.54 9.52 -5.47
CA GLY A 53 -0.25 10.93 -5.28
C GLY A 53 -0.13 11.37 -3.83
N LEU A 54 0.09 10.43 -2.92
CA LEU A 54 0.22 10.76 -1.51
C LEU A 54 1.65 11.18 -1.18
N PRO A 55 1.84 12.15 -0.25
CA PRO A 55 3.17 12.51 0.19
C PRO A 55 3.87 11.33 0.87
N ILE A 56 5.18 11.20 0.64
CA ILE A 56 5.95 10.11 1.21
C ILE A 56 5.89 10.15 2.75
N ALA A 57 5.90 11.34 3.34
CA ALA A 57 5.80 11.49 4.79
C ALA A 57 4.50 10.90 5.34
N GLU A 58 3.39 11.12 4.63
CA GLU A 58 2.10 10.55 5.03
C GLU A 58 2.11 9.04 4.92
N ILE A 59 2.67 8.50 3.84
CA ILE A 59 2.77 7.06 3.65
C ILE A 59 3.58 6.43 4.78
N LYS A 60 4.70 7.03 5.15
CA LYS A 60 5.53 6.54 6.26
C LYS A 60 4.77 6.56 7.58
N GLY A 61 3.97 7.60 7.81
CA GLY A 61 3.15 7.67 9.01
C GLY A 61 2.14 6.55 9.11
N LEU A 62 1.55 6.16 7.99
CA LEU A 62 0.57 5.09 7.94
C LEU A 62 1.20 3.70 8.09
N CYS A 63 2.49 3.56 7.83
CA CYS A 63 3.21 2.31 7.97
C CYS A 63 3.49 1.91 9.42
N GLN A 64 3.30 2.81 10.34
CA GLN A 64 3.62 2.57 11.75
C GLN A 64 2.45 2.04 12.56
#